data_48ac70005c5598127a0f5be17d46ae39
#
_entry.id   48ac70005c5598127a0f5be17d46ae39
#
_cell.length_a   1.000
_cell.length_b   1.000
_cell.length_c   1.000
_cell.angle_alpha   90.00
_cell.angle_beta   90.00
_cell.angle_gamma   90.00
#
_symmetry.space_group_name_H-M   'P 1'
#
loop_
_entity.id
_entity.type
_entity.pdbx_description
1 polymer ?
#
loop_
_entity_poly.entity_id
_entity_poly.type
_entity_poly.pdbx_seq_one_letter_code
_entity_poly.pdbx_strand_id
1 'polypeptide(L)'
;MKIKQTYKTASILATFLAIWMVSGSLVQEENFERNENSIDTLSSVTILNSKATNKSMVLKSSGFTEADKFVQVRAEVSGRLIARPAQQGDFVEEGDLICQLYIAGREAYPKIVAPFSGYLETLRVEEGDFLNTGAVCAALIDPDPMLVVADIAEKDIAQVQLGS
;
A
#
# COMPACT_ATOMS: atom_id res chain seq x y z
N MET A 1 -2.90 -31.57 111.87
CA MET A 1 -3.29 -30.15 111.63
C MET A 1 -2.75 -29.69 110.25
N LYS A 2 -3.06 -30.42 109.18
CA LYS A 2 -2.59 -30.11 107.79
C LYS A 2 -3.70 -29.96 106.74
N ILE A 3 -4.95 -30.14 107.12
CA ILE A 3 -6.06 -30.17 106.16
C ILE A 3 -6.61 -28.76 105.83
N LYS A 4 -6.40 -27.75 106.66
CA LYS A 4 -6.87 -26.38 106.43
C LYS A 4 -6.09 -25.61 105.39
N GLN A 5 -4.89 -26.02 105.03
CA GLN A 5 -4.04 -25.30 104.08
C GLN A 5 -4.34 -25.73 102.61
N THR A 6 -4.72 -26.97 102.38
CA THR A 6 -5.04 -27.50 101.09
C THR A 6 -6.32 -26.92 100.52
N TYR A 7 -7.32 -26.58 101.34
CA TYR A 7 -8.57 -25.94 100.90
C TYR A 7 -8.35 -24.48 100.50
N LYS A 8 -7.40 -23.80 101.11
CA LYS A 8 -7.08 -22.42 100.73
C LYS A 8 -6.39 -22.37 99.36
N THR A 9 -5.51 -23.30 99.03
CA THR A 9 -4.82 -23.39 97.75
C THR A 9 -5.79 -23.89 96.66
N ALA A 10 -6.67 -24.83 96.96
CA ALA A 10 -7.68 -25.30 96.07
C ALA A 10 -8.71 -24.18 95.69
N SER A 11 -9.12 -23.37 96.71
CA SER A 11 -10.05 -22.25 96.49
C SER A 11 -9.39 -21.17 95.62
N ILE A 12 -8.12 -20.88 95.86
CA ILE A 12 -7.40 -19.88 95.01
C ILE A 12 -7.27 -20.36 93.54
N LEU A 13 -6.99 -21.68 93.37
CA LEU A 13 -6.93 -22.27 92.03
C LEU A 13 -8.29 -22.25 91.28
N ALA A 14 -9.37 -22.54 92.05
CA ALA A 14 -10.75 -22.50 91.52
C ALA A 14 -11.18 -21.08 91.09
N THR A 15 -10.81 -20.06 91.94
CA THR A 15 -11.09 -18.66 91.60
C THR A 15 -10.26 -18.20 90.41
N PHE A 16 -9.04 -18.65 90.24
CA PHE A 16 -8.22 -18.32 89.08
C PHE A 16 -8.77 -18.95 87.77
N LEU A 17 -9.24 -20.21 87.89
CA LEU A 17 -9.92 -20.88 86.73
C LEU A 17 -11.21 -20.21 86.38
N ALA A 18 -11.99 -19.77 87.36
CA ALA A 18 -13.23 -19.04 87.14
C ALA A 18 -12.98 -17.67 86.44
N ILE A 19 -11.95 -16.93 86.85
CA ILE A 19 -11.53 -15.69 86.28
C ILE A 19 -11.02 -15.91 84.83
N TRP A 20 -10.25 -17.00 84.64
CA TRP A 20 -9.77 -17.34 83.30
C TRP A 20 -10.91 -17.72 82.34
N MET A 21 -11.92 -18.42 82.79
CA MET A 21 -13.08 -18.80 82.04
C MET A 21 -13.98 -17.60 81.70
N VAL A 22 -14.11 -16.63 82.62
CA VAL A 22 -14.83 -15.38 82.36
C VAL A 22 -14.04 -14.46 81.42
N SER A 23 -12.71 -14.44 81.58
CA SER A 23 -11.83 -13.67 80.70
C SER A 23 -11.88 -14.18 79.21
N GLY A 24 -12.02 -15.51 79.09
CA GLY A 24 -12.16 -16.11 77.73
C GLY A 24 -13.46 -15.80 77.04
N SER A 25 -14.52 -15.45 77.75
CA SER A 25 -15.81 -15.10 77.19
C SER A 25 -15.95 -13.61 76.76
N LEU A 26 -14.94 -12.80 77.12
CA LEU A 26 -14.84 -11.38 76.74
C LEU A 26 -13.97 -11.15 75.49
N VAL A 27 -13.45 -12.22 74.91
CA VAL A 27 -13.02 -12.11 73.49
C VAL A 27 -14.28 -11.97 72.67
N GLN A 28 -14.70 -10.76 72.46
CA GLN A 28 -15.67 -10.38 71.46
C GLN A 28 -15.18 -11.02 70.18
N GLU A 29 -15.96 -11.94 69.64
CA GLU A 29 -15.87 -12.21 68.22
C GLU A 29 -15.99 -10.84 67.53
N GLU A 30 -14.88 -10.30 67.07
CA GLU A 30 -14.99 -9.31 66.02
C GLU A 30 -15.82 -10.02 64.98
N ASN A 31 -17.12 -9.70 64.97
CA ASN A 31 -17.93 -9.96 63.82
C ASN A 31 -17.17 -9.34 62.68
N PHE A 32 -16.47 -10.17 61.94
CA PHE A 32 -16.07 -9.84 60.60
C PHE A 32 -17.41 -9.67 59.86
N GLU A 33 -18.05 -8.53 60.09
CA GLU A 33 -19.06 -8.05 59.18
C GLU A 33 -18.34 -8.05 57.86
N ARG A 34 -18.50 -9.14 57.16
CA ARG A 34 -18.23 -9.17 55.72
C ARG A 34 -19.10 -8.04 55.18
N ASN A 35 -18.49 -6.89 55.03
CA ASN A 35 -19.07 -5.71 54.46
C ASN A 35 -19.45 -6.09 53.03
N GLU A 36 -20.61 -6.68 52.85
CA GLU A 36 -21.20 -6.99 51.52
C GLU A 36 -21.38 -5.72 50.70
N ASN A 37 -21.13 -4.56 51.28
CA ASN A 37 -21.17 -3.28 50.57
C ASN A 37 -19.87 -2.95 49.83
N SER A 38 -18.84 -3.83 49.87
CA SER A 38 -17.63 -3.62 49.05
C SER A 38 -17.68 -4.28 47.65
N ILE A 39 -18.87 -4.76 47.25
CA ILE A 39 -19.06 -5.32 45.89
C ILE A 39 -19.50 -4.25 44.89
N ASP A 40 -19.68 -3.00 45.31
CA ASP A 40 -20.21 -1.95 44.43
C ASP A 40 -19.16 -0.99 43.85
N THR A 41 -17.91 -1.38 43.84
CA THR A 41 -16.99 -0.79 42.85
C THR A 41 -16.77 -1.76 41.71
N LEU A 42 -17.86 -2.22 41.12
CA LEU A 42 -17.77 -2.72 39.76
C LEU A 42 -17.26 -1.56 38.91
N SER A 43 -15.99 -1.58 38.57
CA SER A 43 -15.46 -0.66 37.57
C SER A 43 -16.36 -0.72 36.38
N SER A 44 -17.07 0.38 36.11
CA SER A 44 -17.88 0.51 34.93
C SER A 44 -16.97 0.40 33.71
N VAL A 45 -16.91 -0.78 33.09
CA VAL A 45 -16.16 -0.98 31.87
C VAL A 45 -17.07 -0.62 30.71
N THR A 46 -16.72 0.44 30.04
CA THR A 46 -17.38 0.79 28.79
C THR A 46 -16.92 -0.18 27.69
N ILE A 47 -17.78 -1.09 27.31
CA ILE A 47 -17.53 -2.00 26.21
C ILE A 47 -17.88 -1.28 24.92
N LEU A 48 -16.86 -0.98 24.10
CA LEU A 48 -17.06 -0.57 22.72
C LEU A 48 -17.28 -1.82 21.87
N ASN A 49 -18.51 -2.04 21.46
CA ASN A 49 -18.83 -3.06 20.49
C ASN A 49 -18.31 -2.60 19.11
N SER A 50 -17.11 -2.99 18.76
CA SER A 50 -16.56 -2.78 17.42
C SER A 50 -17.18 -3.79 16.46
N LYS A 51 -17.97 -3.30 15.53
CA LYS A 51 -18.41 -4.12 14.40
C LYS A 51 -17.34 -4.08 13.33
N ALA A 52 -16.82 -5.23 12.95
CA ALA A 52 -15.94 -5.33 11.80
C ALA A 52 -16.72 -4.87 10.56
N THR A 53 -16.28 -3.79 9.98
CA THR A 53 -16.85 -3.28 8.72
C THR A 53 -15.76 -3.48 7.65
N ASN A 54 -16.13 -4.12 6.56
CA ASN A 54 -15.24 -4.20 5.41
C ASN A 54 -15.07 -2.78 4.85
N LYS A 55 -13.91 -2.21 5.11
CA LYS A 55 -13.51 -0.92 4.55
C LYS A 55 -12.59 -1.19 3.38
N SER A 56 -13.03 -0.82 2.18
CA SER A 56 -12.13 -0.84 1.02
C SER A 56 -10.97 0.11 1.28
N MET A 57 -9.78 -0.39 1.11
CA MET A 57 -8.58 0.43 1.17
C MET A 57 -8.40 1.11 -0.19
N VAL A 58 -8.28 2.42 -0.19
CA VAL A 58 -7.98 3.19 -1.40
C VAL A 58 -6.49 3.46 -1.41
N LEU A 59 -5.80 2.85 -2.36
CA LEU A 59 -4.41 3.15 -2.66
C LEU A 59 -4.36 4.34 -3.61
N LYS A 60 -3.64 5.39 -3.19
CA LYS A 60 -3.38 6.55 -4.05
C LYS A 60 -1.95 6.45 -4.55
N SER A 61 -1.80 6.39 -5.85
CA SER A 61 -0.49 6.41 -6.51
C SER A 61 -0.47 7.50 -7.57
N SER A 62 0.71 8.01 -7.86
CA SER A 62 0.95 8.89 -9.00
C SER A 62 1.39 8.02 -10.18
N GLY A 63 0.97 8.40 -11.37
CA GLY A 63 1.34 7.70 -12.58
C GLY A 63 1.34 8.65 -13.76
N PHE A 64 1.74 8.14 -14.90
CA PHE A 64 1.69 8.84 -16.19
C PHE A 64 1.03 7.95 -17.23
N THR A 65 0.59 8.57 -18.30
CA THR A 65 0.02 7.86 -19.44
C THR A 65 1.09 7.67 -20.49
N GLU A 66 1.11 6.49 -21.09
CA GLU A 66 2.03 6.12 -22.16
C GLU A 66 1.23 5.54 -23.33
N ALA A 67 1.69 5.79 -24.56
CA ALA A 67 1.08 5.18 -25.73
C ALA A 67 1.39 3.67 -25.75
N ASP A 68 0.41 2.86 -26.15
CA ASP A 68 0.60 1.41 -26.26
C ASP A 68 1.69 1.04 -27.28
N LYS A 69 1.72 1.79 -28.38
CA LYS A 69 2.73 1.58 -29.43
C LYS A 69 3.56 2.85 -29.64
N PHE A 70 4.86 2.67 -29.59
CA PHE A 70 5.85 3.69 -29.92
C PHE A 70 6.93 3.07 -30.80
N VAL A 71 7.13 3.59 -32.00
CA VAL A 71 8.14 3.10 -32.94
C VAL A 71 8.91 4.26 -33.55
N GLN A 72 10.23 4.14 -33.52
CA GLN A 72 11.12 5.01 -34.27
C GLN A 72 11.29 4.44 -35.68
N VAL A 73 10.77 5.14 -36.64
CA VAL A 73 10.91 4.80 -38.09
C VAL A 73 12.28 5.24 -38.55
N ARG A 74 13.07 4.28 -39.04
CA ARG A 74 14.49 4.48 -39.37
C ARG A 74 14.75 4.26 -40.85
N ALA A 75 15.76 4.96 -41.38
CA ALA A 75 16.25 4.75 -42.73
C ALA A 75 16.96 3.39 -42.82
N GLU A 76 16.51 2.53 -43.73
CA GLU A 76 17.15 1.23 -44.02
C GLU A 76 18.41 1.37 -44.88
N VAL A 77 18.48 2.43 -45.62
CA VAL A 77 19.61 2.75 -46.57
C VAL A 77 20.01 4.19 -46.39
N SER A 78 21.29 4.45 -46.70
CA SER A 78 21.82 5.82 -46.71
C SER A 78 21.41 6.56 -48.00
N GLY A 79 20.94 7.80 -47.86
CA GLY A 79 20.53 8.63 -48.98
C GLY A 79 20.19 10.05 -48.57
N ARG A 80 19.94 10.89 -49.54
CA ARG A 80 19.48 12.27 -49.34
C ARG A 80 17.97 12.28 -49.28
N LEU A 81 17.41 12.96 -48.27
CA LEU A 81 15.97 13.17 -48.15
C LEU A 81 15.49 14.13 -49.23
N ILE A 82 14.56 13.69 -50.06
CA ILE A 82 14.04 14.47 -51.17
C ILE A 82 12.59 14.90 -50.96
N ALA A 83 11.85 14.18 -50.15
CA ALA A 83 10.48 14.54 -49.82
C ALA A 83 10.06 14.01 -48.46
N ARG A 84 9.29 14.82 -47.73
CA ARG A 84 8.61 14.45 -46.49
C ARG A 84 7.19 15.04 -46.49
N PRO A 85 6.23 14.35 -47.04
CA PRO A 85 4.86 14.88 -47.20
C PRO A 85 4.15 15.06 -45.83
N ALA A 86 4.50 14.25 -44.81
CA ALA A 86 3.90 14.31 -43.50
C ALA A 86 4.61 15.31 -42.58
N GLN A 87 3.87 15.89 -41.65
CA GLN A 87 4.36 16.84 -40.65
C GLN A 87 4.22 16.27 -39.24
N GLN A 88 4.99 16.85 -38.30
CA GLN A 88 4.84 16.51 -36.91
C GLN A 88 3.43 16.83 -36.41
N GLY A 89 2.77 15.87 -35.76
CA GLY A 89 1.40 15.97 -35.26
C GLY A 89 0.36 15.41 -36.25
N ASP A 90 0.73 15.10 -37.49
CA ASP A 90 -0.20 14.51 -38.45
C ASP A 90 -0.55 13.07 -38.11
N PHE A 91 -1.78 12.68 -38.38
CA PHE A 91 -2.18 11.29 -38.37
C PHE A 91 -1.82 10.67 -39.75
N VAL A 92 -1.19 9.51 -39.71
CA VAL A 92 -0.81 8.72 -40.86
C VAL A 92 -1.40 7.32 -40.77
N GLU A 93 -1.78 6.76 -41.89
CA GLU A 93 -2.23 5.37 -41.99
C GLU A 93 -1.05 4.43 -42.24
N GLU A 94 -1.24 3.16 -41.90
CA GLU A 94 -0.24 2.13 -42.21
C GLU A 94 0.09 2.11 -43.70
N GLY A 95 1.36 2.20 -44.04
CA GLY A 95 1.86 2.25 -45.40
C GLY A 95 1.99 3.67 -46.02
N ASP A 96 1.54 4.71 -45.30
CA ASP A 96 1.71 6.08 -45.77
C ASP A 96 3.18 6.48 -45.83
N LEU A 97 3.49 7.32 -46.83
CA LEU A 97 4.84 7.81 -47.07
C LEU A 97 5.21 8.88 -46.04
N ILE A 98 6.20 8.57 -45.19
CA ILE A 98 6.76 9.54 -44.24
C ILE A 98 7.94 10.27 -44.84
N CYS A 99 8.92 9.54 -45.38
CA CYS A 99 10.16 10.06 -45.94
C CYS A 99 10.48 9.36 -47.25
N GLN A 100 11.02 10.11 -48.23
CA GLN A 100 11.57 9.54 -49.44
C GLN A 100 13.01 9.94 -49.63
N LEU A 101 13.88 8.96 -49.89
CA LEU A 101 15.30 9.15 -50.05
C LEU A 101 15.67 9.08 -51.53
N TYR A 102 16.79 9.69 -51.84
CA TYR A 102 17.51 9.55 -53.14
C TYR A 102 18.89 8.97 -52.86
N ILE A 103 19.27 7.93 -53.59
CA ILE A 103 20.58 7.32 -53.53
C ILE A 103 21.35 7.73 -54.78
N ALA A 104 22.45 8.47 -54.60
CA ALA A 104 23.32 8.85 -55.73
C ALA A 104 23.93 7.60 -56.41
N GLY A 105 23.86 7.56 -57.73
CA GLY A 105 24.43 6.46 -58.52
C GLY A 105 23.50 5.21 -58.63
N ARG A 106 22.36 5.25 -58.01
CA ARG A 106 21.23 4.30 -58.24
C ARG A 106 20.01 5.14 -58.57
N GLU A 107 19.34 4.84 -59.67
CA GLU A 107 18.03 5.48 -59.97
C GLU A 107 16.93 4.86 -59.09
N ALA A 108 17.17 4.88 -57.76
CA ALA A 108 16.28 4.32 -56.80
C ALA A 108 15.85 5.39 -55.78
N TYR A 109 14.58 5.40 -55.45
CA TYR A 109 13.94 6.32 -54.54
C TYR A 109 13.31 5.55 -53.37
N PRO A 110 14.11 5.06 -52.41
CA PRO A 110 13.58 4.31 -51.30
C PRO A 110 12.60 5.14 -50.50
N LYS A 111 11.49 4.50 -50.14
CA LYS A 111 10.42 5.08 -49.34
C LYS A 111 10.50 4.56 -47.92
N ILE A 112 10.32 5.46 -46.98
CA ILE A 112 10.17 5.14 -45.54
C ILE A 112 8.70 5.37 -45.24
N VAL A 113 7.98 4.29 -44.91
CA VAL A 113 6.53 4.28 -44.73
C VAL A 113 6.16 4.03 -43.26
N ALA A 114 4.94 4.37 -42.88
CA ALA A 114 4.39 4.13 -41.58
C ALA A 114 4.16 2.63 -41.35
N PRO A 115 4.70 2.03 -40.28
CA PRO A 115 4.54 0.60 -39.94
C PRO A 115 3.15 0.28 -39.36
N PHE A 116 2.42 1.25 -38.87
CA PHE A 116 1.04 1.18 -38.40
C PHE A 116 0.39 2.58 -38.48
N SER A 117 -0.92 2.62 -38.33
CA SER A 117 -1.65 3.89 -38.27
C SER A 117 -1.47 4.57 -36.91
N GLY A 118 -1.16 5.86 -36.91
CA GLY A 118 -0.91 6.62 -35.69
C GLY A 118 -0.51 8.07 -35.94
N TYR A 119 -0.04 8.73 -34.90
CA TYR A 119 0.40 10.13 -34.98
C TYR A 119 1.92 10.24 -35.05
N LEU A 120 2.39 11.16 -35.87
CA LEU A 120 3.80 11.52 -35.93
C LEU A 120 4.17 12.40 -34.74
N GLU A 121 4.74 11.79 -33.71
CA GLU A 121 5.19 12.50 -32.49
C GLU A 121 6.35 13.43 -32.80
N THR A 122 7.32 12.92 -33.56
CA THR A 122 8.55 13.67 -33.90
C THR A 122 8.97 13.41 -35.31
N LEU A 123 9.31 14.47 -36.00
CA LEU A 123 9.92 14.44 -37.33
C LEU A 123 11.08 15.43 -37.34
N ARG A 124 12.32 14.91 -37.21
CA ARG A 124 13.53 15.72 -36.97
C ARG A 124 14.39 15.88 -38.21
N VAL A 125 13.87 15.56 -39.36
CA VAL A 125 14.60 15.60 -40.62
C VAL A 125 14.01 16.62 -41.56
N GLU A 126 14.85 17.27 -42.34
CA GLU A 126 14.44 18.24 -43.34
C GLU A 126 14.80 17.80 -44.77
N GLU A 127 14.07 18.29 -45.78
CA GLU A 127 14.39 18.01 -47.17
C GLU A 127 15.79 18.55 -47.48
N GLY A 128 16.60 17.70 -48.08
CA GLY A 128 18.00 17.96 -48.36
C GLY A 128 18.97 17.31 -47.38
N ASP A 129 18.50 16.88 -46.22
CA ASP A 129 19.35 16.18 -45.25
C ASP A 129 19.84 14.85 -45.81
N PHE A 130 21.07 14.47 -45.38
CA PHE A 130 21.63 13.17 -45.66
C PHE A 130 21.42 12.22 -44.48
N LEU A 131 20.63 11.17 -44.69
CA LEU A 131 20.38 10.14 -43.73
C LEU A 131 21.31 8.95 -43.91
N ASN A 132 21.96 8.52 -42.87
CA ASN A 132 22.68 7.26 -42.85
C ASN A 132 21.73 6.09 -42.51
N THR A 133 22.13 4.89 -42.89
CA THR A 133 21.42 3.67 -42.50
C THR A 133 21.27 3.62 -40.97
N GLY A 134 20.06 3.39 -40.48
CA GLY A 134 19.69 3.40 -39.04
C GLY A 134 19.34 4.78 -38.51
N ALA A 135 19.50 5.87 -39.27
CA ALA A 135 19.08 7.19 -38.83
C ALA A 135 17.57 7.25 -38.62
N VAL A 136 17.13 7.88 -37.53
CA VAL A 136 15.69 8.07 -37.26
C VAL A 136 15.14 9.16 -38.16
N CYS A 137 14.14 8.81 -38.97
CA CYS A 137 13.37 9.77 -39.77
C CYS A 137 12.25 10.37 -38.92
N ALA A 138 11.44 9.53 -38.28
CA ALA A 138 10.29 9.94 -37.51
C ALA A 138 10.07 9.04 -36.29
N ALA A 139 9.32 9.52 -35.30
CA ALA A 139 8.73 8.70 -34.25
C ALA A 139 7.21 8.68 -34.44
N LEU A 140 6.64 7.49 -34.40
CA LEU A 140 5.21 7.24 -34.55
C LEU A 140 4.64 6.66 -33.29
N ILE A 141 3.50 7.18 -32.85
CA ILE A 141 2.77 6.73 -31.65
C ILE A 141 1.34 6.37 -32.00
N ASP A 142 0.83 5.34 -31.33
CA ASP A 142 -0.59 5.00 -31.32
C ASP A 142 -1.13 5.25 -29.90
N PRO A 143 -1.90 6.34 -29.69
CA PRO A 143 -2.42 6.68 -28.37
C PRO A 143 -3.69 5.91 -28.01
N ASP A 144 -4.19 5.01 -28.83
CA ASP A 144 -5.41 4.23 -28.59
C ASP A 144 -5.13 2.72 -28.69
N PRO A 145 -5.12 2.01 -27.56
CA PRO A 145 -5.35 2.46 -26.18
C PRO A 145 -4.15 3.17 -25.53
N MET A 146 -4.44 4.06 -24.57
CA MET A 146 -3.39 4.59 -23.69
C MET A 146 -3.20 3.67 -22.48
N LEU A 147 -1.97 3.41 -22.16
CA LEU A 147 -1.58 2.70 -20.93
C LEU A 147 -1.42 3.69 -19.78
N VAL A 148 -1.86 3.31 -18.59
CA VAL A 148 -1.59 4.04 -17.36
C VAL A 148 -0.52 3.28 -16.58
N VAL A 149 0.64 3.89 -16.46
CA VAL A 149 1.76 3.34 -15.68
C VAL A 149 1.80 4.05 -14.34
N ALA A 150 1.66 3.30 -13.26
CA ALA A 150 1.69 3.85 -11.90
C ALA A 150 2.77 3.16 -11.07
N ASP A 151 3.55 3.96 -10.35
CA ASP A 151 4.55 3.45 -9.43
C ASP A 151 3.92 3.14 -8.07
N ILE A 152 3.95 1.88 -7.68
CA ILE A 152 3.41 1.41 -6.41
C ILE A 152 4.57 1.12 -5.46
N ALA A 153 4.50 1.68 -4.26
CA ALA A 153 5.50 1.41 -3.23
C ALA A 153 5.48 -0.07 -2.84
N GLU A 154 6.65 -0.66 -2.63
CA GLU A 154 6.82 -2.09 -2.30
C GLU A 154 5.95 -2.54 -1.12
N LYS A 155 5.80 -1.70 -0.10
CA LYS A 155 4.95 -1.97 1.07
C LYS A 155 3.47 -2.17 0.74
N ASP A 156 3.00 -1.60 -0.38
CA ASP A 156 1.59 -1.57 -0.76
C ASP A 156 1.27 -2.60 -1.86
N ILE A 157 2.30 -3.23 -2.45
CA ILE A 157 2.15 -4.14 -3.58
C ILE A 157 1.30 -5.38 -3.25
N ALA A 158 1.35 -5.85 -2.00
CA ALA A 158 0.56 -7.00 -1.54
C ALA A 158 -0.96 -6.74 -1.55
N GLN A 159 -1.37 -5.49 -1.68
CA GLN A 159 -2.77 -5.06 -1.64
C GLN A 159 -3.35 -4.86 -3.05
N VAL A 160 -2.51 -4.91 -4.07
CA VAL A 160 -2.92 -4.74 -5.47
C VAL A 160 -3.30 -6.10 -6.03
N GLN A 161 -4.53 -6.20 -6.52
CA GLN A 161 -5.05 -7.39 -7.18
C GLN A 161 -5.37 -7.08 -8.63
N LEU A 162 -5.14 -8.05 -9.53
CA LEU A 162 -5.52 -7.92 -10.92
C LEU A 162 -7.05 -7.80 -11.04
N GLY A 163 -7.51 -6.76 -11.71
CA GLY A 163 -8.93 -6.53 -11.96
C GLY A 163 -9.72 -5.89 -10.81
N SER A 164 -9.02 -5.24 -9.85
CA SER A 164 -9.65 -4.48 -8.78
C SER A 164 -10.03 -3.06 -9.22
#